data_f39ec761acc5c6b86f8d37fa03b245ce
#
_entry.id   f39ec761acc5c6b86f8d37fa03b245ce
#
_cell.length_a   1.000
_cell.length_b   1.000
_cell.length_c   1.000
_cell.angle_alpha   90.00
_cell.angle_beta   90.00
_cell.angle_gamma   90.00
#
_symmetry.space_group_name_H-M   'P 1'
#
loop_
_entity.id
_entity.type
_entity.pdbx_description
1 polymer ?
#
loop_
_entity_poly.entity_id
_entity_poly.type
_entity_poly.pdbx_seq_one_letter_code
_entity_poly.pdbx_strand_id
1 'polypeptide(L)'
;MVFTMLLGLFGCGRETQKNVTSAEAMTLTLRVMRGGYVYKFEGESDVTELRRYRETYRGGEDELVLESSVPCGAQTMIELMNTCGILRWNGFHGKHPKNVSDGIMFRFEATVNGGQEIFADGSENFPKGYHEFVRALDSMLAESEND
;
A
#
# COMPACT_ATOMS: atom_id res chain seq x y z
N MET A 1 -24.24 9.54 25.55
CA MET A 1 -23.46 8.67 24.67
C MET A 1 -23.02 9.34 23.44
N VAL A 2 -23.95 9.66 22.58
CA VAL A 2 -23.64 10.33 21.31
C VAL A 2 -22.90 11.64 21.55
N PHE A 3 -23.27 12.32 22.58
CA PHE A 3 -22.67 13.58 22.93
C PHE A 3 -21.18 13.43 23.27
N THR A 4 -20.84 12.38 23.97
CA THR A 4 -19.47 12.11 24.33
C THR A 4 -18.61 11.84 23.08
N MET A 5 -19.18 11.12 22.13
CA MET A 5 -18.49 10.85 20.88
C MET A 5 -18.25 12.14 20.11
N LEU A 6 -19.21 13.03 20.16
CA LEU A 6 -19.08 14.29 19.47
C LEU A 6 -17.91 15.10 20.00
N LEU A 7 -17.75 15.11 21.30
CA LEU A 7 -16.62 15.80 21.91
C LEU A 7 -15.31 15.17 21.49
N GLY A 8 -15.31 13.87 21.42
CA GLY A 8 -14.14 13.17 20.97
C GLY A 8 -13.73 13.55 19.56
N LEU A 9 -14.72 13.76 18.71
CA LEU A 9 -14.45 14.16 17.34
C LEU A 9 -13.73 15.50 17.26
N PHE A 10 -14.15 16.45 18.06
CA PHE A 10 -13.49 17.75 18.05
C PHE A 10 -12.05 17.66 18.53
N GLY A 11 -11.81 16.93 19.58
CA GLY A 11 -10.46 16.77 20.08
C GLY A 11 -9.58 16.00 19.15
N CYS A 12 -10.12 14.93 18.56
CA CYS A 12 -9.34 14.05 17.71
C CYS A 12 -9.16 14.57 16.30
N GLY A 13 -9.94 15.55 15.89
CA GLY A 13 -9.85 16.06 14.54
C GLY A 13 -8.49 16.60 14.18
N ARG A 14 -7.70 16.92 15.18
CA ARG A 14 -6.36 17.42 14.95
C ARG A 14 -5.30 16.42 15.20
N GLU A 15 -5.62 15.37 15.90
CA GLU A 15 -4.65 14.35 16.24
C GLU A 15 -4.53 13.33 15.14
N THR A 16 -3.31 12.96 14.84
CA THR A 16 -3.05 11.91 13.88
C THR A 16 -3.48 10.59 14.48
N GLN A 17 -4.21 9.81 13.71
CA GLN A 17 -4.55 8.47 14.14
C GLN A 17 -3.26 7.68 14.32
N LYS A 18 -3.17 6.92 15.39
CA LYS A 18 -1.99 6.11 15.65
C LYS A 18 -2.05 4.77 14.97
N ASN A 19 -3.23 4.34 14.62
CA ASN A 19 -3.45 3.04 14.00
C ASN A 19 -4.41 3.15 12.84
N VAL A 20 -4.28 2.21 11.91
CA VAL A 20 -5.25 2.04 10.85
C VAL A 20 -6.43 1.29 11.44
N THR A 21 -7.63 1.82 11.29
CA THR A 21 -8.84 1.20 11.78
C THR A 21 -9.73 0.73 10.62
N SER A 22 -9.53 1.29 9.44
CA SER A 22 -10.19 0.81 8.24
C SER A 22 -9.24 1.03 7.06
N ALA A 23 -9.35 0.18 6.06
CA ALA A 23 -8.53 0.28 4.86
C ALA A 23 -9.47 0.28 3.66
N GLU A 24 -9.65 1.43 3.06
CA GLU A 24 -10.54 1.60 1.92
C GLU A 24 -9.86 1.23 0.61
N ALA A 25 -8.61 1.64 0.43
CA ALA A 25 -7.90 1.36 -0.81
C ALA A 25 -6.39 1.43 -0.59
N MET A 26 -5.66 0.68 -1.39
CA MET A 26 -4.20 0.74 -1.37
C MET A 26 -3.68 0.43 -2.77
N THR A 27 -2.70 1.20 -3.22
CA THR A 27 -1.99 0.93 -4.47
C THR A 27 -0.50 1.12 -4.20
N LEU A 28 0.26 0.08 -4.52
CA LEU A 28 1.71 0.14 -4.41
C LEU A 28 2.29 -0.18 -5.77
N THR A 29 3.01 0.78 -6.34
CA THR A 29 3.64 0.62 -7.64
C THR A 29 5.14 0.47 -7.46
N LEU A 30 5.70 -0.57 -8.03
CA LEU A 30 7.14 -0.81 -8.03
C LEU A 30 7.63 -0.78 -9.46
N ARG A 31 8.64 0.03 -9.72
CA ARG A 31 9.24 0.12 -11.05
C ARG A 31 10.70 -0.26 -10.99
N VAL A 32 11.05 -1.15 -11.89
CA VAL A 32 12.44 -1.54 -12.10
C VAL A 32 12.79 -1.21 -13.54
N MET A 33 14.05 -1.39 -13.90
CA MET A 33 14.51 -1.01 -15.23
C MET A 33 13.69 -1.59 -16.38
N ARG A 34 13.15 -2.78 -16.21
CA ARG A 34 12.38 -3.45 -17.27
C ARG A 34 11.00 -3.86 -16.79
N GLY A 35 10.14 -2.87 -16.57
CA GLY A 35 8.79 -3.14 -16.13
C GLY A 35 8.62 -2.91 -14.65
N GLY A 36 7.65 -3.58 -14.07
CA GLY A 36 7.37 -3.39 -12.67
C GLY A 36 6.11 -4.13 -12.24
N TYR A 37 5.68 -3.85 -11.03
CA TYR A 37 4.50 -4.49 -10.47
C TYR A 37 3.60 -3.46 -9.82
N VAL A 38 2.30 -3.71 -9.84
CA VAL A 38 1.34 -2.88 -9.13
C VAL A 38 0.50 -3.77 -8.24
N TYR A 39 0.51 -3.48 -6.94
CA TYR A 39 -0.31 -4.19 -5.97
C TYR A 39 -1.52 -3.32 -5.67
N LYS A 40 -2.70 -3.90 -5.71
CA LYS A 40 -3.93 -3.17 -5.43
C LYS A 40 -4.80 -3.92 -4.44
N PHE A 41 -5.40 -3.15 -3.55
CA PHE A 41 -6.37 -3.66 -2.59
C PHE A 41 -7.53 -2.68 -2.51
N GLU A 42 -8.75 -3.19 -2.56
CA GLU A 42 -9.96 -2.37 -2.41
C GLU A 42 -10.81 -2.95 -1.30
N GLY A 43 -10.87 -2.23 -0.20
CA GLY A 43 -11.56 -2.69 0.99
C GLY A 43 -13.04 -2.34 1.03
N GLU A 44 -13.51 -1.47 0.13
CA GLU A 44 -14.91 -1.10 0.07
C GLU A 44 -15.71 -1.96 -0.87
N SER A 45 -15.03 -2.80 -1.62
CA SER A 45 -15.68 -3.71 -2.55
C SER A 45 -16.37 -4.86 -1.80
N ASP A 46 -17.42 -5.41 -2.39
CA ASP A 46 -18.10 -6.57 -1.82
C ASP A 46 -17.15 -7.77 -1.71
N VAL A 47 -16.23 -7.86 -2.64
CA VAL A 47 -15.22 -8.90 -2.63
C VAL A 47 -13.87 -8.24 -2.45
N THR A 48 -13.27 -8.43 -1.27
CA THR A 48 -11.97 -7.83 -0.99
C THR A 48 -10.88 -8.79 -1.46
N GLU A 49 -10.00 -8.27 -2.29
CA GLU A 49 -8.91 -9.04 -2.87
C GLU A 49 -7.64 -8.22 -2.89
N LEU A 50 -6.52 -8.92 -2.77
CA LEU A 50 -5.22 -8.35 -3.05
C LEU A 50 -4.85 -8.84 -4.44
N ARG A 51 -4.50 -7.91 -5.32
CA ARG A 51 -4.14 -8.22 -6.70
C ARG A 51 -2.76 -7.68 -7.00
N ARG A 52 -2.01 -8.43 -7.79
CA ARG A 52 -0.73 -7.97 -8.31
C ARG A 52 -0.78 -7.99 -9.82
N TYR A 53 -0.45 -6.85 -10.40
CA TYR A 53 -0.36 -6.70 -11.85
C TYR A 53 1.09 -6.56 -12.24
N ARG A 54 1.42 -7.04 -13.41
CA ARG A 54 2.74 -6.82 -14.00
C ARG A 54 2.60 -5.76 -15.07
N GLU A 55 3.51 -4.81 -15.05
CA GLU A 55 3.56 -3.77 -16.07
C GLU A 55 4.37 -4.29 -17.23
N THR A 56 3.78 -4.30 -18.41
CA THR A 56 4.45 -4.73 -19.62
C THR A 56 4.38 -3.62 -20.65
N TYR A 57 5.32 -3.66 -21.57
CA TYR A 57 5.38 -2.69 -22.66
C TYR A 57 5.10 -3.43 -23.96
N ARG A 58 4.03 -3.05 -24.62
CA ARG A 58 3.64 -3.73 -25.84
C ARG A 58 3.10 -2.73 -26.83
N GLY A 59 3.70 -2.72 -28.03
CA GLY A 59 3.22 -1.85 -29.09
C GLY A 59 3.36 -0.36 -28.83
N GLY A 60 4.31 0.02 -27.98
CA GLY A 60 4.51 1.42 -27.66
C GLY A 60 3.70 1.93 -26.48
N GLU A 61 2.97 1.06 -25.82
CA GLU A 61 2.15 1.44 -24.69
C GLU A 61 2.41 0.55 -23.47
N ASP A 62 2.32 1.16 -22.31
CA ASP A 62 2.41 0.41 -21.05
C ASP A 62 1.07 -0.28 -20.82
N GLU A 63 1.12 -1.53 -20.41
CA GLU A 63 -0.06 -2.32 -20.15
C GLU A 63 0.09 -3.06 -18.83
N LEU A 64 -0.99 -3.07 -18.04
CA LEU A 64 -1.03 -3.81 -16.80
C LEU A 64 -1.73 -5.14 -17.03
N VAL A 65 -1.04 -6.23 -16.71
CA VAL A 65 -1.58 -7.57 -16.86
C VAL A 65 -1.74 -8.18 -15.47
N LEU A 66 -2.93 -8.63 -15.14
CA LEU A 66 -3.16 -9.29 -13.86
C LEU A 66 -2.33 -10.55 -13.78
N GLU A 67 -1.47 -10.64 -12.79
CA GLU A 67 -0.56 -11.75 -12.61
C GLU A 67 -1.06 -12.72 -11.54
N SER A 68 -1.55 -12.21 -10.42
CA SER A 68 -2.10 -13.06 -9.39
C SER A 68 -3.06 -12.26 -8.52
N SER A 69 -3.94 -12.98 -7.85
CA SER A 69 -4.88 -12.38 -6.91
C SER A 69 -5.19 -13.38 -5.81
N VAL A 70 -5.55 -12.88 -4.66
CA VAL A 70 -5.90 -13.71 -3.52
C VAL A 70 -6.97 -12.98 -2.71
N PRO A 71 -7.96 -13.71 -2.18
CA PRO A 71 -8.90 -13.09 -1.26
C PRO A 71 -8.14 -12.52 -0.07
N CYS A 72 -8.46 -11.32 0.30
CA CYS A 72 -7.79 -10.65 1.41
C CYS A 72 -8.82 -9.84 2.17
N GLY A 73 -9.13 -10.24 3.40
CA GLY A 73 -10.09 -9.51 4.20
C GLY A 73 -9.56 -8.16 4.62
N ALA A 74 -10.47 -7.23 4.84
CA ALA A 74 -10.08 -5.90 5.26
C ALA A 74 -9.29 -5.93 6.57
N GLN A 75 -9.69 -6.79 7.49
CA GLN A 75 -9.00 -6.89 8.78
C GLN A 75 -7.56 -7.37 8.62
N THR A 76 -7.33 -8.31 7.70
CA THR A 76 -5.99 -8.80 7.44
C THR A 76 -5.10 -7.66 6.93
N MET A 77 -5.62 -6.87 6.00
CA MET A 77 -4.86 -5.74 5.48
C MET A 77 -4.62 -4.69 6.56
N ILE A 78 -5.62 -4.42 7.38
CA ILE A 78 -5.48 -3.47 8.49
C ILE A 78 -4.36 -3.90 9.43
N GLU A 79 -4.32 -5.16 9.80
CA GLU A 79 -3.29 -5.68 10.69
C GLU A 79 -1.91 -5.57 10.07
N LEU A 80 -1.81 -5.87 8.78
CA LEU A 80 -0.54 -5.76 8.08
C LEU A 80 -0.07 -4.31 8.04
N MET A 81 -0.97 -3.40 7.73
CA MET A 81 -0.64 -1.98 7.69
C MET A 81 -0.15 -1.46 9.03
N ASN A 82 -0.78 -1.92 10.11
CA ASN A 82 -0.36 -1.51 11.44
C ASN A 82 0.98 -2.12 11.82
N THR A 83 1.18 -3.38 11.49
CA THR A 83 2.45 -4.05 11.79
C THR A 83 3.62 -3.35 11.11
N CYS A 84 3.40 -2.90 9.89
CA CYS A 84 4.46 -2.24 9.12
C CYS A 84 4.53 -0.74 9.33
N GLY A 85 3.57 -0.17 10.06
CA GLY A 85 3.60 1.24 10.41
C GLY A 85 3.36 2.18 9.24
N ILE A 86 2.44 1.83 8.35
CA ILE A 86 2.25 2.60 7.12
C ILE A 86 1.76 4.04 7.35
N LEU A 87 1.16 4.31 8.50
CA LEU A 87 0.74 5.69 8.78
C LEU A 87 1.92 6.64 8.84
N ARG A 88 3.09 6.14 9.23
CA ARG A 88 4.28 6.96 9.30
C ARG A 88 4.95 7.15 7.94
N TRP A 89 4.49 6.45 6.94
CA TRP A 89 5.05 6.61 5.60
C TRP A 89 4.58 7.90 4.94
N ASN A 90 3.47 8.45 5.38
CA ASN A 90 2.91 9.64 4.73
C ASN A 90 3.91 10.77 4.69
N GLY A 91 4.14 11.29 3.48
CA GLY A 91 5.10 12.37 3.30
C GLY A 91 6.53 11.90 3.07
N PHE A 92 6.77 10.60 3.05
CA PHE A 92 8.11 10.09 2.79
C PHE A 92 8.46 10.26 1.30
N HIS A 93 9.60 10.89 1.05
CA HIS A 93 10.12 11.07 -0.31
C HIS A 93 11.60 10.70 -0.27
N GLY A 94 11.89 9.47 -0.69
CA GLY A 94 13.25 8.95 -0.62
C GLY A 94 14.07 9.32 -1.85
N LYS A 95 15.06 10.16 -1.67
CA LYS A 95 15.94 10.54 -2.78
C LYS A 95 16.85 9.39 -3.16
N HIS A 96 17.07 9.25 -4.45
CA HIS A 96 17.96 8.23 -4.97
C HIS A 96 19.39 8.45 -4.44
N PRO A 97 20.03 7.40 -3.89
CA PRO A 97 21.40 7.53 -3.40
C PRO A 97 22.38 7.87 -4.52
N LYS A 98 23.37 8.69 -4.22
CA LYS A 98 24.32 9.18 -5.21
C LYS A 98 25.13 8.11 -5.91
N ASN A 99 25.47 7.04 -5.21
CA ASN A 99 26.36 6.03 -5.75
C ASN A 99 25.66 4.78 -6.29
N VAL A 100 24.36 4.88 -6.50
CA VAL A 100 23.57 3.76 -7.02
C VAL A 100 23.05 4.16 -8.40
N SER A 101 23.45 3.42 -9.44
CA SER A 101 23.05 3.77 -10.80
C SER A 101 21.66 3.27 -11.16
N ASP A 102 21.29 2.11 -10.65
CA ASP A 102 19.99 1.52 -10.91
C ASP A 102 19.31 1.22 -9.58
N GLY A 103 18.01 1.05 -9.63
CA GLY A 103 17.31 0.73 -8.40
C GLY A 103 15.83 0.59 -8.61
N ILE A 104 15.16 0.29 -7.52
CA ILE A 104 13.72 0.13 -7.49
C ILE A 104 13.10 1.45 -7.07
N MET A 105 12.15 1.93 -7.87
CA MET A 105 11.35 3.09 -7.51
C MET A 105 10.01 2.59 -6.99
N PHE A 106 9.49 3.22 -5.95
CA PHE A 106 8.18 2.85 -5.46
C PHE A 106 7.29 4.08 -5.30
N ARG A 107 6.01 3.83 -5.38
CA ARG A 107 4.99 4.83 -5.10
C ARG A 107 3.87 4.14 -4.34
N PHE A 108 3.55 4.66 -3.19
CA PHE A 108 2.53 4.10 -2.31
C PHE A 108 1.41 5.10 -2.12
N GLU A 109 0.18 4.66 -2.34
CA GLU A 109 -1.00 5.48 -2.10
C GLU A 109 -2.02 4.63 -1.37
N ALA A 110 -2.59 5.17 -0.31
CA ALA A 110 -3.61 4.45 0.42
C ALA A 110 -4.63 5.42 1.00
N THR A 111 -5.85 4.93 1.13
CA THR A 111 -6.90 5.65 1.83
C THR A 111 -7.32 4.77 2.99
N VAL A 112 -7.23 5.29 4.18
CA VAL A 112 -7.53 4.56 5.41
C VAL A 112 -8.36 5.44 6.33
N ASN A 113 -8.90 4.81 7.37
CA ASN A 113 -9.60 5.54 8.44
C ASN A 113 -10.71 6.47 7.95
N GLY A 114 -11.43 6.03 6.92
CA GLY A 114 -12.57 6.78 6.43
C GLY A 114 -12.23 8.00 5.59
N GLY A 115 -11.01 8.09 5.08
CA GLY A 115 -10.66 9.21 4.22
C GLY A 115 -9.27 9.78 4.43
N GLN A 116 -8.51 9.22 5.35
CA GLN A 116 -7.14 9.68 5.55
C GLN A 116 -6.26 9.14 4.43
N GLU A 117 -5.57 10.03 3.75
CA GLU A 117 -4.72 9.64 2.63
C GLU A 117 -3.27 9.53 3.05
N ILE A 118 -2.61 8.51 2.54
CA ILE A 118 -1.19 8.28 2.79
C ILE A 118 -0.50 8.22 1.44
N PHE A 119 0.57 8.99 1.31
CA PHE A 119 1.34 9.04 0.08
C PHE A 119 2.83 8.98 0.42
N ALA A 120 3.54 8.10 -0.27
CA ALA A 120 4.98 7.98 -0.11
C ALA A 120 5.59 7.55 -1.44
N ASP A 121 6.82 7.95 -1.69
CA ASP A 121 7.54 7.48 -2.86
C ASP A 121 9.04 7.50 -2.58
N GLY A 122 9.80 6.88 -3.46
CA GLY A 122 11.23 6.86 -3.30
C GLY A 122 11.92 6.08 -4.39
N SER A 123 13.23 6.25 -4.46
CA SER A 123 14.10 5.56 -5.40
C SER A 123 15.27 4.98 -4.62
N GLU A 124 15.35 3.67 -4.49
CA GLU A 124 16.33 2.96 -3.67
C GLU A 124 16.46 3.53 -2.26
N ASN A 125 15.36 4.06 -1.76
CA ASN A 125 15.29 4.66 -0.45
C ASN A 125 13.86 4.45 0.03
N PHE A 126 13.69 3.68 1.09
CA PHE A 126 12.39 3.17 1.49
C PHE A 126 12.11 3.49 2.96
N PRO A 127 10.84 3.70 3.30
CA PRO A 127 10.49 3.95 4.70
C PRO A 127 10.59 2.66 5.52
N LYS A 128 10.68 2.84 6.82
CA LYS A 128 10.74 1.69 7.74
C LYS A 128 9.46 0.85 7.59
N GLY A 129 9.63 -0.45 7.51
CA GLY A 129 8.51 -1.37 7.36
C GLY A 129 8.16 -1.70 5.93
N TYR A 130 8.78 -1.01 4.97
CA TYR A 130 8.47 -1.19 3.56
C TYR A 130 8.74 -2.61 3.08
N HIS A 131 9.94 -3.12 3.36
CA HIS A 131 10.31 -4.45 2.88
C HIS A 131 9.45 -5.54 3.50
N GLU A 132 9.10 -5.38 4.77
CA GLU A 132 8.23 -6.33 5.44
C GLU A 132 6.83 -6.32 4.82
N PHE A 133 6.37 -5.14 4.44
CA PHE A 133 5.05 -4.99 3.83
C PHE A 133 5.01 -5.71 2.47
N VAL A 134 5.99 -5.44 1.62
CA VAL A 134 6.06 -6.06 0.29
C VAL A 134 6.20 -7.57 0.41
N ARG A 135 7.05 -8.02 1.33
CA ARG A 135 7.25 -9.45 1.53
C ARG A 135 5.96 -10.14 1.96
N ALA A 136 5.18 -9.48 2.82
CA ALA A 136 3.91 -10.05 3.25
C ALA A 136 2.90 -10.11 2.10
N LEU A 137 2.84 -9.07 1.28
CA LEU A 137 1.96 -9.08 0.12
C LEU A 137 2.33 -10.23 -0.83
N ASP A 138 3.62 -10.39 -1.11
CA ASP A 138 4.07 -11.44 -1.99
C ASP A 138 3.82 -12.83 -1.41
N SER A 139 3.95 -12.98 -0.09
CA SER A 139 3.67 -14.24 0.56
C SER A 139 2.20 -14.64 0.43
N MET A 140 1.30 -13.69 0.60
CA MET A 140 -0.12 -13.96 0.45
C MET A 140 -0.45 -14.40 -0.97
N LEU A 141 0.15 -13.72 -1.95
CA LEU A 141 -0.09 -14.05 -3.35
C LEU A 141 0.52 -15.39 -3.73
N ALA A 142 1.66 -15.74 -3.16
CA ALA A 142 2.32 -17.01 -3.43
C ALA A 142 1.51 -18.18 -2.89
N GLU A 143 0.87 -18.01 -1.73
CA GLU A 143 0.03 -19.05 -1.16
C GLU A 143 -1.15 -19.37 -2.07
N SER A 144 -1.71 -18.33 -2.70
CA SER A 144 -2.81 -18.52 -3.64
C SER A 144 -2.39 -19.35 -4.84
N GLU A 145 -1.17 -19.16 -5.32
CA GLU A 145 -0.68 -19.88 -6.48
C GLU A 145 -0.41 -21.35 -6.21
N ASN A 146 -0.20 -21.70 -4.95
CA ASN A 146 0.10 -23.09 -4.58
C ASN A 146 -1.17 -23.91 -4.29
N ASP A 147 -2.29 -23.28 -4.27
CA ASP A 147 -3.57 -23.94 -4.10
C ASP A 147 -4.13 -24.34 -5.47
#